data_6fa0b35d1d24326c43ce0997bddfec03
#
_entry.id   6fa0b35d1d24326c43ce0997bddfec03
#
_cell.length_a   1.000
_cell.length_b   1.000
_cell.length_c   1.000
_cell.angle_alpha   90.00
_cell.angle_beta   90.00
_cell.angle_gamma   90.00
#
_symmetry.space_group_name_H-M   'P 1'
#
loop_
_entity.id
_entity.type
_entity.pdbx_description
1 polymer ?
#
loop_
_entity_poly.entity_id
_entity_poly.type
_entity_poly.pdbx_seq_one_letter_code
_entity_poly.pdbx_strand_id
1 'polypeptide(L)'
;MKLEDRRVRRTKQLIKQSLIELMHEKPFKDITVKDITERADLNRGTFYLHYVDIYDLLSKIEDETLQAIEEMMLDYRCKINMPSCYELLDELFSYIEDNRDLFEVLLHSQSEGIFLNKLQYLIKTMGLDLMNMIYKDTSRPHYCYFLSFVLNG
;
A
#
# COMPACT_ATOMS: atom_id res chain seq x y z
N MET A 1 -21.35 -1.52 8.50
CA MET A 1 -19.96 -1.09 8.76
C MET A 1 -19.90 -0.39 10.10
N LYS A 2 -19.28 -0.99 11.16
CA LYS A 2 -19.09 -0.30 12.45
C LYS A 2 -18.07 0.80 12.21
N LEU A 3 -18.46 2.06 12.42
CA LEU A 3 -17.54 3.18 12.50
C LEU A 3 -16.50 2.87 13.56
N GLU A 4 -15.26 2.69 13.13
CA GLU A 4 -14.13 2.52 14.05
C GLU A 4 -14.05 3.75 14.96
N ASP A 5 -13.96 3.51 16.29
CA ASP A 5 -13.89 4.60 17.27
C ASP A 5 -12.72 5.54 16.89
N ARG A 6 -12.97 6.84 16.86
CA ARG A 6 -11.98 7.88 16.53
C ARG A 6 -10.69 7.73 17.37
N ARG A 7 -10.78 7.24 18.59
CA ARG A 7 -9.65 6.97 19.46
C ARG A 7 -8.80 5.82 18.93
N VAL A 8 -9.44 4.72 18.54
CA VAL A 8 -8.78 3.54 17.96
C VAL A 8 -8.03 3.92 16.69
N ARG A 9 -8.67 4.65 15.77
CA ARG A 9 -8.05 5.12 14.54
C ARG A 9 -6.81 5.99 14.83
N ARG A 10 -6.92 6.95 15.77
CA ARG A 10 -5.80 7.79 16.16
C ARG A 10 -4.64 6.98 16.75
N THR A 11 -4.94 5.99 17.59
CA THR A 11 -3.93 5.10 18.19
C THR A 11 -3.19 4.30 17.11
N LYS A 12 -3.92 3.68 16.18
CA LYS A 12 -3.31 2.95 15.06
C LYS A 12 -2.42 3.85 14.19
N GLN A 13 -2.87 5.09 13.93
CA GLN A 13 -2.10 6.06 13.16
C GLN A 13 -0.80 6.45 13.87
N LEU A 14 -0.81 6.66 15.19
CA LEU A 14 0.41 6.94 15.97
C LEU A 14 1.39 5.76 15.94
N ILE A 15 0.88 4.53 16.08
CA ILE A 15 1.71 3.31 16.01
C ILE A 15 2.33 3.16 14.61
N LYS A 16 1.54 3.34 13.55
CA LYS A 16 2.01 3.30 12.16
C LYS A 16 3.10 4.33 11.89
N GLN A 17 2.85 5.59 12.28
CA GLN A 17 3.81 6.68 12.09
C GLN A 17 5.11 6.41 12.84
N SER A 18 5.03 5.93 14.08
CA SER A 18 6.22 5.59 14.88
C SER A 18 7.03 4.45 14.27
N LEU A 19 6.39 3.45 13.65
CA LEU A 19 7.11 2.41 12.91
C LEU A 19 7.84 2.97 11.70
N ILE A 20 7.19 3.79 10.89
CA ILE A 20 7.78 4.41 9.69
C ILE A 20 9.02 5.23 10.08
N GLU A 21 8.91 6.08 11.09
CA GLU A 21 10.04 6.88 11.58
C GLU A 21 11.21 6.02 12.08
N LEU A 22 10.91 4.94 12.81
CA LEU A 22 11.94 4.01 13.29
C LEU A 22 12.63 3.26 12.15
N MET A 23 11.90 2.93 11.08
CA MET A 23 12.47 2.25 9.92
C MET A 23 13.41 3.14 9.10
N HIS A 24 13.29 4.47 9.19
CA HIS A 24 14.28 5.41 8.66
C HIS A 24 15.56 5.47 9.51
N GLU A 25 15.46 5.16 10.80
CA GLU A 25 16.60 5.28 11.74
C GLU A 25 17.41 3.98 11.86
N LYS A 26 16.74 2.83 11.75
CA LYS A 26 17.37 1.51 11.96
C LYS A 26 16.67 0.39 11.17
N PRO A 27 17.39 -0.71 10.88
CA PRO A 27 16.81 -1.87 10.20
C PRO A 27 15.59 -2.42 10.94
N PHE A 28 14.57 -2.85 10.19
CA PHE A 28 13.31 -3.38 10.76
C PHE A 28 13.51 -4.49 11.79
N LYS A 29 14.47 -5.40 11.56
CA LYS A 29 14.80 -6.50 12.48
C LYS A 29 15.26 -6.05 13.87
N ASP A 30 15.74 -4.82 13.99
CA ASP A 30 16.25 -4.24 15.24
C ASP A 30 15.19 -3.36 15.94
N ILE A 31 13.99 -3.23 15.35
CA ILE A 31 12.86 -2.52 15.93
C ILE A 31 12.12 -3.45 16.89
N THR A 32 11.70 -2.91 18.02
CA THR A 32 10.92 -3.64 19.02
C THR A 32 9.58 -2.95 19.32
N VAL A 33 8.62 -3.69 19.87
CA VAL A 33 7.36 -3.10 20.37
C VAL A 33 7.63 -1.99 21.39
N LYS A 34 8.73 -2.12 22.16
CA LYS A 34 9.15 -1.09 23.12
C LYS A 34 9.48 0.22 22.41
N ASP A 35 10.28 0.16 21.36
CA ASP A 35 10.69 1.35 20.62
C ASP A 35 9.48 2.09 20.03
N ILE A 36 8.54 1.32 19.43
CA ILE A 36 7.31 1.87 18.83
C ILE A 36 6.45 2.53 19.91
N THR A 37 6.24 1.86 21.06
CA THR A 37 5.34 2.40 22.09
C THR A 37 5.95 3.58 22.83
N GLU A 38 7.27 3.61 23.04
CA GLU A 38 7.97 4.78 23.60
C GLU A 38 7.89 5.99 22.66
N ARG A 39 8.07 5.78 21.34
CA ARG A 39 7.94 6.86 20.35
C ARG A 39 6.50 7.36 20.22
N ALA A 40 5.53 6.47 20.24
CA ALA A 40 4.11 6.80 20.14
C ALA A 40 3.52 7.41 21.43
N ASP A 41 4.28 7.43 22.53
CA ASP A 41 3.80 7.77 23.88
C ASP A 41 2.58 6.93 24.29
N LEU A 42 2.69 5.61 24.08
CA LEU A 42 1.63 4.64 24.36
C LEU A 42 2.11 3.55 25.33
N ASN A 43 1.17 2.98 26.08
CA ASN A 43 1.44 1.78 26.85
C ASN A 43 1.53 0.55 25.92
N ARG A 44 2.45 -0.41 26.22
CA ARG A 44 2.58 -1.67 25.47
C ARG A 44 1.25 -2.45 25.39
N GLY A 45 0.42 -2.43 26.46
CA GLY A 45 -0.90 -3.03 26.42
C GLY A 45 -1.78 -2.45 25.32
N THR A 46 -1.67 -1.16 25.03
CA THR A 46 -2.39 -0.50 23.93
C THR A 46 -1.96 -1.02 22.55
N PHE A 47 -0.66 -1.28 22.36
CA PHE A 47 -0.17 -1.91 21.14
C PHE A 47 -0.79 -3.30 20.93
N TYR A 48 -0.76 -4.15 21.95
CA TYR A 48 -1.27 -5.52 21.87
C TYR A 48 -2.80 -5.64 21.77
N LEU A 49 -3.55 -4.55 21.96
CA LEU A 49 -4.97 -4.51 21.62
C LEU A 49 -5.22 -4.51 20.10
N HIS A 50 -4.23 -4.12 19.29
CA HIS A 50 -4.37 -3.94 17.85
C HIS A 50 -3.49 -4.87 17.03
N TYR A 51 -2.32 -5.23 17.56
CA TYR A 51 -1.28 -5.98 16.85
C TYR A 51 -0.67 -7.06 17.72
N VAL A 52 -0.39 -8.21 17.14
CA VAL A 52 0.26 -9.34 17.83
C VAL A 52 1.74 -9.04 18.08
N ASP A 53 2.40 -8.51 17.06
CA ASP A 53 3.81 -8.12 17.07
C ASP A 53 4.11 -7.08 15.98
N ILE A 54 5.39 -6.75 15.77
CA ILE A 54 5.82 -5.77 14.77
C ILE A 54 5.66 -6.30 13.33
N TYR A 55 5.68 -7.61 13.12
CA TYR A 55 5.48 -8.22 11.80
C TYR A 55 4.00 -8.17 11.40
N ASP A 56 3.09 -8.44 12.35
CA ASP A 56 1.64 -8.26 12.17
C ASP A 56 1.30 -6.80 11.86
N LEU A 57 1.94 -5.85 12.56
CA LEU A 57 1.78 -4.42 12.27
C LEU A 57 2.24 -4.08 10.85
N LEU A 58 3.43 -4.52 10.43
CA LEU A 58 3.95 -4.25 9.10
C LEU A 58 3.06 -4.87 8.02
N SER A 59 2.66 -6.14 8.18
CA SER A 59 1.77 -6.83 7.23
C SER A 59 0.43 -6.10 7.07
N LYS A 60 -0.17 -5.61 8.15
CA LYS A 60 -1.41 -4.83 8.09
C LYS A 60 -1.23 -3.49 7.37
N ILE A 61 -0.09 -2.83 7.56
CA ILE A 61 0.24 -1.59 6.85
C ILE A 61 0.41 -1.86 5.34
N GLU A 62 1.09 -2.94 4.97
CA GLU A 62 1.23 -3.37 3.59
C GLU A 62 -0.13 -3.65 2.95
N ASP A 63 -0.98 -4.44 3.61
CA ASP A 63 -2.30 -4.81 3.11
C ASP A 63 -3.24 -3.60 3.00
N GLU A 64 -3.24 -2.67 3.99
CA GLU A 64 -4.00 -1.41 3.93
C GLU A 64 -3.55 -0.52 2.76
N THR A 65 -2.23 -0.48 2.48
CA THR A 65 -1.68 0.31 1.37
C THR A 65 -2.08 -0.28 0.02
N LEU A 66 -1.99 -1.60 -0.14
CA LEU A 66 -2.43 -2.29 -1.36
C LEU A 66 -3.93 -2.15 -1.57
N GLN A 67 -4.74 -2.25 -0.51
CA GLN A 67 -6.18 -2.06 -0.58
C GLN A 67 -6.54 -0.64 -1.03
N ALA A 68 -5.85 0.39 -0.54
CA ALA A 68 -6.09 1.76 -0.97
C ALA A 68 -5.82 1.95 -2.47
N ILE A 69 -4.75 1.35 -2.99
CA ILE A 69 -4.45 1.36 -4.43
C ILE A 69 -5.52 0.60 -5.23
N GLU A 70 -5.95 -0.56 -4.75
CA GLU A 70 -7.01 -1.36 -5.38
C GLU A 70 -8.32 -0.58 -5.45
N GLU A 71 -8.72 0.07 -4.36
CA GLU A 71 -9.95 0.89 -4.29
C GLU A 71 -9.89 2.05 -5.29
N MET A 72 -8.76 2.76 -5.43
CA MET A 72 -8.59 3.82 -6.45
C MET A 72 -8.75 3.27 -7.87
N MET A 73 -8.15 2.12 -8.17
CA MET A 73 -8.28 1.49 -9.49
C MET A 73 -9.71 1.00 -9.78
N LEU A 74 -10.41 0.49 -8.76
CA LEU A 74 -11.82 0.07 -8.88
C LEU A 74 -12.75 1.28 -9.08
N ASP A 75 -12.55 2.37 -8.34
CA ASP A 75 -13.33 3.60 -8.49
C ASP A 75 -13.17 4.18 -9.89
N TYR A 76 -11.96 4.18 -10.43
CA TYR A 76 -11.68 4.56 -11.80
C TYR A 76 -12.50 3.74 -12.82
N ARG A 77 -12.61 2.41 -12.62
CA ARG A 77 -13.41 1.53 -13.49
C ARG A 77 -14.90 1.85 -13.46
N CYS A 78 -15.42 2.37 -12.35
CA CYS A 78 -16.84 2.66 -12.15
C CYS A 78 -17.25 4.04 -12.71
N LYS A 79 -16.31 4.91 -13.10
CA LYS A 79 -16.62 6.24 -13.65
C LYS A 79 -17.24 6.11 -15.05
N ILE A 80 -18.46 6.66 -15.23
CA ILE A 80 -19.32 6.48 -16.43
C ILE A 80 -18.70 7.03 -17.72
N ASN A 81 -17.85 8.04 -17.62
CA ASN A 81 -17.17 8.68 -18.76
C ASN A 81 -15.69 8.33 -18.78
N MET A 82 -15.32 7.06 -18.77
CA MET A 82 -13.93 6.61 -18.78
C MET A 82 -12.93 7.79 -18.73
N PRO A 83 -12.49 8.22 -17.53
CA PRO A 83 -11.51 9.29 -17.45
C PRO A 83 -10.24 8.84 -18.20
N SER A 84 -9.45 9.76 -18.66
CA SER A 84 -8.18 9.46 -19.32
C SER A 84 -7.30 8.60 -18.40
N CYS A 85 -6.59 7.63 -18.93
CA CYS A 85 -5.60 6.84 -18.17
C CYS A 85 -4.61 7.75 -17.39
N TYR A 86 -4.39 8.97 -17.88
CA TYR A 86 -3.59 9.99 -17.19
C TYR A 86 -4.18 10.40 -15.84
N GLU A 87 -5.51 10.47 -15.68
CA GLU A 87 -6.16 10.85 -14.41
C GLU A 87 -5.94 9.77 -13.35
N LEU A 88 -5.99 8.48 -13.73
CA LEU A 88 -5.67 7.39 -12.82
C LEU A 88 -4.20 7.43 -12.39
N LEU A 89 -3.30 7.65 -13.35
CA LEU A 89 -1.85 7.75 -13.05
C LEU A 89 -1.57 8.95 -12.15
N ASP A 90 -2.18 10.09 -12.42
CA ASP A 90 -2.04 11.31 -11.60
C ASP A 90 -2.53 11.07 -10.16
N GLU A 91 -3.67 10.42 -9.99
CA GLU A 91 -4.22 10.05 -8.68
C GLU A 91 -3.30 9.07 -7.94
N LEU A 92 -2.76 8.04 -8.63
CA LEU A 92 -1.82 7.09 -8.06
C LEU A 92 -0.49 7.75 -7.67
N PHE A 93 0.07 8.60 -8.54
CA PHE A 93 1.31 9.31 -8.22
C PHE A 93 1.12 10.31 -7.09
N SER A 94 0.01 11.03 -7.04
CA SER A 94 -0.33 11.91 -5.92
C SER A 94 -0.43 11.14 -4.61
N TYR A 95 -1.06 9.96 -4.62
CA TYR A 95 -1.14 9.09 -3.44
C TYR A 95 0.24 8.62 -2.96
N ILE A 96 1.13 8.24 -3.90
CA ILE A 96 2.51 7.84 -3.57
C ILE A 96 3.29 9.03 -3.00
N GLU A 97 3.14 10.22 -3.57
CA GLU A 97 3.81 11.44 -3.11
C GLU A 97 3.34 11.85 -1.71
N ASP A 98 2.03 11.84 -1.46
CA ASP A 98 1.44 12.13 -0.15
C ASP A 98 1.85 11.11 0.94
N ASN A 99 2.22 9.89 0.55
CA ASN A 99 2.65 8.80 1.43
C ASN A 99 4.11 8.40 1.20
N ARG A 100 4.95 9.32 0.74
CA ARG A 100 6.33 9.06 0.31
C ARG A 100 7.14 8.27 1.34
N ASP A 101 7.14 8.70 2.59
CA ASP A 101 7.90 8.07 3.67
C ASP A 101 7.47 6.61 3.88
N LEU A 102 6.17 6.35 3.77
CA LEU A 102 5.63 4.99 3.84
C LEU A 102 6.13 4.12 2.68
N PHE A 103 6.03 4.61 1.45
CA PHE A 103 6.49 3.85 0.28
C PHE A 103 7.99 3.62 0.30
N GLU A 104 8.77 4.60 0.74
CA GLU A 104 10.21 4.47 0.88
C GLU A 104 10.57 3.31 1.83
N VAL A 105 9.96 3.25 3.00
CA VAL A 105 10.19 2.16 3.96
C VAL A 105 9.68 0.82 3.46
N LEU A 106 8.50 0.75 2.83
CA LEU A 106 7.93 -0.50 2.33
C LEU A 106 8.74 -1.10 1.17
N LEU A 107 9.26 -0.26 0.29
CA LEU A 107 10.09 -0.70 -0.85
C LEU A 107 11.51 -1.10 -0.44
N HIS A 108 12.06 -0.50 0.63
CA HIS A 108 13.38 -0.83 1.16
C HIS A 108 13.35 -1.82 2.33
N SER A 109 12.15 -2.18 2.83
CA SER A 109 12.04 -3.16 3.90
C SER A 109 12.62 -4.50 3.45
N GLN A 110 13.44 -5.10 4.33
CA GLN A 110 14.07 -6.43 4.09
C GLN A 110 13.05 -7.59 4.15
N SER A 111 11.77 -7.32 4.00
CA SER A 111 10.71 -8.33 3.88
C SER A 111 10.74 -9.02 2.51
N GLU A 112 11.94 -9.42 2.03
CA GLU A 112 12.18 -10.26 0.85
C GLU A 112 11.37 -9.86 -0.42
N GLY A 113 11.05 -8.57 -0.58
CA GLY A 113 10.29 -8.08 -1.72
C GLY A 113 8.80 -8.49 -1.73
N ILE A 114 8.26 -8.97 -0.60
CA ILE A 114 6.86 -9.44 -0.52
C ILE A 114 5.88 -8.33 -0.89
N PHE A 115 6.06 -7.12 -0.34
CA PHE A 115 5.22 -5.98 -0.69
C PHE A 115 5.33 -5.63 -2.17
N LEU A 116 6.56 -5.55 -2.70
CA LEU A 116 6.80 -5.24 -4.11
C LEU A 116 6.15 -6.28 -5.04
N ASN A 117 6.27 -7.57 -4.72
CA ASN A 117 5.65 -8.64 -5.49
C ASN A 117 4.11 -8.55 -5.47
N LYS A 118 3.51 -8.27 -4.31
CA LYS A 118 2.06 -8.04 -4.18
C LYS A 118 1.61 -6.82 -4.99
N LEU A 119 2.36 -5.72 -4.92
CA LEU A 119 2.08 -4.49 -5.67
C LEU A 119 2.17 -4.71 -7.18
N GLN A 120 3.22 -5.38 -7.66
CA GLN A 120 3.37 -5.75 -9.06
C GLN A 120 2.23 -6.63 -9.54
N TYR A 121 1.83 -7.64 -8.75
CA TYR A 121 0.70 -8.50 -9.07
C TYR A 121 -0.61 -7.71 -9.18
N LEU A 122 -0.87 -6.80 -8.24
CA LEU A 122 -2.05 -5.93 -8.25
C LEU A 122 -2.09 -5.07 -9.50
N ILE A 123 -1.01 -4.34 -9.79
CA ILE A 123 -0.89 -3.46 -10.97
C ILE A 123 -1.06 -4.28 -12.27
N LYS A 124 -0.44 -5.45 -12.35
CA LYS A 124 -0.54 -6.32 -13.53
C LYS A 124 -1.98 -6.79 -13.76
N THR A 125 -2.63 -7.31 -12.72
CA THR A 125 -3.98 -7.88 -12.82
C THR A 125 -5.00 -6.79 -13.18
N MET A 126 -4.99 -5.69 -12.45
CA MET A 126 -5.95 -4.60 -12.66
C MET A 126 -5.63 -3.78 -13.91
N GLY A 127 -4.34 -3.62 -14.24
CA GLY A 127 -3.91 -2.97 -15.48
C GLY A 127 -4.36 -3.74 -16.72
N LEU A 128 -4.28 -5.07 -16.72
CA LEU A 128 -4.82 -5.92 -17.80
C LEU A 128 -6.33 -5.78 -17.93
N ASP A 129 -7.05 -5.76 -16.81
CA ASP A 129 -8.51 -5.57 -16.80
C ASP A 129 -8.92 -4.21 -17.37
N LEU A 130 -8.22 -3.13 -16.98
CA LEU A 130 -8.44 -1.79 -17.51
C LEU A 130 -8.16 -1.73 -19.02
N MET A 131 -7.06 -2.32 -19.47
CA MET A 131 -6.73 -2.38 -20.89
C MET A 131 -7.80 -3.15 -21.69
N ASN A 132 -8.30 -4.26 -21.17
CA ASN A 132 -9.39 -5.01 -21.79
C ASN A 132 -10.70 -4.20 -21.90
N MET A 133 -10.97 -3.33 -20.92
CA MET A 133 -12.14 -2.45 -20.94
C MET A 133 -12.00 -1.32 -21.97
N ILE A 134 -10.82 -0.70 -22.05
CA ILE A 134 -10.54 0.42 -22.97
C ILE A 134 -10.48 -0.05 -24.42
N TYR A 135 -9.79 -1.15 -24.64
CA TYR A 135 -9.61 -1.74 -25.97
C TYR A 135 -10.50 -2.98 -26.10
N LYS A 136 -11.75 -2.80 -26.50
CA LYS A 136 -12.73 -3.89 -26.74
C LYS A 136 -12.22 -5.01 -27.67
N ASP A 137 -11.08 -4.83 -28.29
CA ASP A 137 -10.43 -5.79 -29.20
C ASP A 137 -9.15 -6.35 -28.56
N THR A 138 -9.32 -7.41 -27.77
CA THR A 138 -8.25 -8.13 -27.08
C THR A 138 -7.37 -8.99 -28.02
N SER A 139 -7.63 -8.97 -29.33
CA SER A 139 -6.87 -9.78 -30.31
C SER A 139 -5.45 -9.23 -30.59
N ARG A 140 -5.04 -8.14 -29.99
CA ARG A 140 -3.70 -7.56 -30.17
C ARG A 140 -2.72 -8.00 -29.09
N PRO A 141 -1.85 -9.00 -29.36
CA PRO A 141 -0.89 -9.51 -28.40
C PRO A 141 0.12 -8.48 -27.86
N HIS A 142 0.25 -7.32 -28.55
CA HIS A 142 1.22 -6.28 -28.21
C HIS A 142 1.03 -5.67 -26.82
N TYR A 143 -0.20 -5.60 -26.29
CA TYR A 143 -0.47 -5.00 -25.00
C TYR A 143 -0.04 -5.89 -23.82
N CYS A 144 -0.20 -7.21 -23.96
CA CYS A 144 0.29 -8.16 -22.95
C CYS A 144 1.81 -8.11 -22.84
N TYR A 145 2.51 -7.97 -23.99
CA TYR A 145 3.97 -7.81 -24.01
C TYR A 145 4.41 -6.48 -23.42
N PHE A 146 3.72 -5.38 -23.71
CA PHE A 146 4.03 -4.08 -23.15
C PHE A 146 3.88 -4.05 -21.62
N LEU A 147 2.76 -4.56 -21.07
CA LEU A 147 2.57 -4.66 -19.62
C LEU A 147 3.57 -5.62 -18.99
N SER A 148 3.87 -6.75 -19.64
CA SER A 148 4.90 -7.67 -19.14
C SER A 148 6.27 -7.03 -19.13
N PHE A 149 6.60 -6.22 -20.12
CA PHE A 149 7.86 -5.48 -20.18
C PHE A 149 7.96 -4.39 -19.11
N VAL A 150 6.89 -3.60 -18.93
CA VAL A 150 6.85 -2.52 -17.91
C VAL A 150 6.92 -3.07 -16.47
N LEU A 151 6.39 -4.28 -16.24
CA LEU A 151 6.31 -4.87 -14.89
C LEU A 151 7.46 -5.83 -14.56
N ASN A 152 8.18 -6.34 -15.56
CA ASN A 152 9.28 -7.30 -15.38
C ASN A 152 10.62 -6.78 -15.93
N GLY A 153 10.62 -5.59 -16.60
CA GLY A 153 11.80 -4.92 -17.11
C GLY A 153 12.71 -4.44 -16.06
#